data_aa5992d7545f696240ac49f5e8db5a2a
#
_entry.id   aa5992d7545f696240ac49f5e8db5a2a
#
_cell.length_a   1.000
_cell.length_b   1.000
_cell.length_c   1.000
_cell.angle_alpha   90.00
_cell.angle_beta   90.00
_cell.angle_gamma   90.00
#
_symmetry.space_group_name_H-M   'P 1'
#
loop_
_entity.id
_entity.type
_entity.pdbx_description
1 polymer ?
#
loop_
_entity_poly.entity_id
_entity_poly.type
_entity_poly.pdbx_seq_one_letter_code
_entity_poly.pdbx_strand_id
1 'polypeptide(L)'
;STLLSADVKAVLDSLNWAMDLELSSGNVVQLGEFGNFRMSINSEGTNTPEDFDATKIKGARIIFFPGSALRTTRNEVNFEPLEVTKKSAGSDSESPDEI
;
A
#
# COMPACT_ATOMS: atom_id res chain seq x y z
N SER A 1 24.85 -8.46 -2.25
CA SER A 1 24.29 -8.87 -1.00
C SER A 1 24.66 -10.27 -0.67
N THR A 2 24.90 -10.53 0.56
CA THR A 2 25.23 -11.89 0.95
C THR A 2 24.02 -12.63 1.47
N LEU A 3 22.86 -12.04 1.41
CA LEU A 3 21.68 -12.74 1.87
C LEU A 3 21.26 -13.75 0.84
N LEU A 4 20.88 -14.93 1.29
CA LEU A 4 20.37 -15.92 0.40
C LEU A 4 18.91 -15.69 0.16
N SER A 5 18.42 -16.22 -0.97
CA SER A 5 17.03 -16.05 -1.30
C SER A 5 16.10 -16.54 -0.20
N ALA A 6 16.47 -17.66 0.42
CA ALA A 6 15.62 -18.18 1.48
C ALA A 6 15.60 -17.24 2.67
N ASP A 7 16.70 -16.55 2.93
CA ASP A 7 16.74 -15.63 4.03
C ASP A 7 15.88 -14.41 3.73
N VAL A 8 15.90 -13.95 2.50
CA VAL A 8 15.09 -12.81 2.12
C VAL A 8 13.62 -13.18 2.23
N LYS A 9 13.27 -14.39 1.80
CA LYS A 9 11.90 -14.79 1.88
C LYS A 9 11.45 -14.89 3.33
N ALA A 10 12.32 -15.38 4.20
CA ALA A 10 11.96 -15.50 5.61
C ALA A 10 11.71 -14.13 6.22
N VAL A 11 12.52 -13.14 5.85
CA VAL A 11 12.33 -11.81 6.37
C VAL A 11 11.01 -11.24 5.86
N LEU A 12 10.70 -11.44 4.60
CA LEU A 12 9.46 -10.91 4.04
C LEU A 12 8.25 -11.61 4.65
N ASP A 13 8.36 -12.90 4.93
CA ASP A 13 7.26 -13.61 5.56
C ASP A 13 7.02 -13.09 6.97
N SER A 14 8.09 -12.81 7.70
CA SER A 14 7.95 -12.27 9.03
C SER A 14 7.36 -10.87 8.99
N LEU A 15 7.78 -10.08 8.03
CA LEU A 15 7.25 -8.74 7.90
C LEU A 15 5.77 -8.79 7.56
N ASN A 16 5.40 -9.68 6.67
CA ASN A 16 4.02 -9.81 6.28
C ASN A 16 3.15 -10.17 7.49
N TRP A 17 3.62 -11.08 8.32
CA TRP A 17 2.89 -11.48 9.50
C TRP A 17 2.75 -10.31 10.47
N ALA A 18 3.82 -9.57 10.68
CA ALA A 18 3.77 -8.45 11.59
C ALA A 18 2.86 -7.34 11.07
N MET A 19 2.91 -7.09 9.77
CA MET A 19 2.06 -6.06 9.20
C MET A 19 0.60 -6.44 9.29
N ASP A 20 0.30 -7.70 9.06
CA ASP A 20 -1.06 -8.15 9.19
C ASP A 20 -1.58 -7.87 10.60
N LEU A 21 -0.80 -8.20 11.60
CA LEU A 21 -1.21 -8.01 12.97
C LEU A 21 -1.38 -6.53 13.29
N GLU A 22 -0.42 -5.73 12.92
CA GLU A 22 -0.46 -4.32 13.29
C GLU A 22 -1.50 -3.55 12.50
N LEU A 23 -1.60 -3.79 11.22
CA LEU A 23 -2.55 -3.04 10.42
C LEU A 23 -3.97 -3.43 10.76
N SER A 24 -4.21 -4.70 11.06
CA SER A 24 -5.55 -5.08 11.44
C SER A 24 -5.92 -4.56 12.81
N SER A 25 -4.94 -4.16 13.60
CA SER A 25 -5.21 -3.55 14.88
C SER A 25 -5.33 -2.04 14.78
N GLY A 26 -5.23 -1.51 13.59
CA GLY A 26 -5.37 -0.06 13.41
C GLY A 26 -4.09 0.71 13.59
N ASN A 27 -2.96 0.03 13.65
CA ASN A 27 -1.71 0.71 13.90
C ASN A 27 -0.99 1.05 12.62
N VAL A 28 -0.13 2.04 12.68
CA VAL A 28 0.73 2.40 11.56
C VAL A 28 2.00 1.60 11.68
N VAL A 29 2.48 1.07 10.59
CA VAL A 29 3.73 0.32 10.59
C VAL A 29 4.79 1.16 9.90
N GLN A 30 5.78 1.56 10.65
CA GLN A 30 6.85 2.37 10.12
C GLN A 30 8.05 1.50 9.82
N LEU A 31 8.55 1.57 8.59
CA LEU A 31 9.70 0.79 8.20
C LEU A 31 10.88 1.70 7.97
N GLY A 32 11.29 2.36 9.00
CA GLY A 32 12.45 3.25 8.93
C GLY A 32 12.27 4.27 7.83
N GLU A 33 13.31 4.49 7.07
CA GLU A 33 13.24 5.48 6.04
C GLU A 33 12.52 5.02 4.80
N PHE A 34 12.13 3.76 4.75
CA PHE A 34 11.39 3.26 3.61
C PHE A 34 10.03 3.93 3.56
N GLY A 35 9.38 4.07 4.69
CA GLY A 35 8.07 4.69 4.71
C GLY A 35 7.16 4.01 5.70
N ASN A 36 5.91 4.30 5.62
CA ASN A 36 4.98 3.68 6.55
C ASN A 36 3.71 3.23 5.85
N PHE A 37 3.05 2.30 6.47
CA PHE A 37 1.81 1.73 5.95
C PHE A 37 0.72 1.91 6.98
N ARG A 38 -0.49 2.14 6.50
CA ARG A 38 -1.63 2.22 7.40
C ARG A 38 -2.88 1.74 6.68
N MET A 39 -3.85 1.38 7.42
CA MET A 39 -5.10 0.93 6.86
C MET A 39 -6.07 2.09 6.80
N SER A 40 -6.72 2.27 5.68
CA SER A 40 -7.73 3.27 5.54
C SER A 40 -9.05 2.57 5.33
N ILE A 41 -10.05 2.97 6.06
CA ILE A 41 -11.34 2.32 5.98
C ILE A 41 -12.35 3.30 5.45
N ASN A 42 -13.16 2.85 4.51
CA ASN A 42 -14.14 3.66 3.91
C ASN A 42 -15.49 3.17 4.35
N SER A 43 -16.22 3.96 5.08
CA SER A 43 -17.51 3.51 5.53
C SER A 43 -18.58 4.17 4.69
N GLU A 44 -19.75 3.51 4.65
CA GLU A 44 -20.76 3.88 3.77
C GLU A 44 -21.58 4.93 4.34
N GLY A 45 -21.33 6.09 4.19
CA GLY A 45 -22.22 7.18 4.46
C GLY A 45 -22.80 7.33 5.83
N THR A 46 -22.18 6.86 6.84
CA THR A 46 -22.74 7.05 8.14
C THR A 46 -22.37 8.43 8.64
N ASN A 47 -23.29 9.09 9.25
CA ASN A 47 -23.04 10.42 9.73
C ASN A 47 -22.83 10.49 11.20
N THR A 48 -23.24 9.51 11.95
CA THR A 48 -23.06 9.54 13.37
C THR A 48 -22.49 8.23 13.81
N PRO A 49 -21.86 8.19 14.93
CA PRO A 49 -21.30 6.94 15.41
C PRO A 49 -22.34 5.87 15.63
N GLU A 50 -23.53 6.24 15.96
CA GLU A 50 -24.53 5.26 16.20
C GLU A 50 -24.91 4.52 14.95
N ASP A 51 -24.76 5.17 13.81
CA ASP A 51 -25.13 4.52 12.58
C ASP A 51 -24.01 3.67 12.04
N PHE A 52 -22.85 3.70 12.63
CA PHE A 52 -21.75 2.98 12.09
C PHE A 52 -21.71 1.58 12.64
N ASP A 53 -21.51 0.60 11.80
CA ASP A 53 -21.15 -0.72 12.27
C ASP A 53 -20.33 -1.36 11.20
N ALA A 54 -19.79 -2.52 11.51
CA ALA A 54 -18.82 -3.12 10.61
C ALA A 54 -19.40 -3.50 9.27
N THR A 55 -20.69 -3.71 9.19
CA THR A 55 -21.23 -4.10 7.91
C THR A 55 -21.31 -2.94 6.96
N LYS A 56 -21.11 -1.73 7.43
CA LYS A 56 -21.14 -0.58 6.53
C LYS A 56 -19.79 -0.17 6.05
N ILE A 57 -18.76 -0.90 6.40
CA ILE A 57 -17.45 -0.61 5.90
C ILE A 57 -17.32 -1.17 4.52
N LYS A 58 -17.00 -0.31 3.56
CA LYS A 58 -16.90 -0.76 2.22
C LYS A 58 -15.51 -0.71 1.75
N GLY A 59 -14.76 -1.60 1.95
CA GLY A 59 -13.44 -1.66 1.39
C GLY A 59 -12.43 -1.00 2.27
N ALA A 60 -11.52 -1.76 2.74
CA ALA A 60 -10.37 -1.25 3.44
C ALA A 60 -9.25 -1.18 2.45
N ARG A 61 -8.40 -0.20 2.56
CA ARG A 61 -7.26 -0.07 1.68
C ARG A 61 -6.02 0.10 2.50
N ILE A 62 -4.92 -0.43 2.02
CA ILE A 62 -3.64 -0.22 2.66
C ILE A 62 -2.97 0.91 1.93
N ILE A 63 -2.57 1.93 2.65
CA ILE A 63 -1.96 3.10 2.06
C ILE A 63 -0.52 3.15 2.48
N PHE A 64 0.35 3.42 1.52
CA PHE A 64 1.77 3.54 1.77
C PHE A 64 2.17 4.99 1.64
N PHE A 65 2.88 5.49 2.63
CA PHE A 65 3.45 6.82 2.57
C PHE A 65 4.95 6.67 2.49
N PRO A 66 5.57 7.05 1.40
CA PRO A 66 7.01 6.84 1.25
C PRO A 66 7.82 7.66 2.21
N GLY A 67 8.94 7.12 2.60
CA GLY A 67 9.88 7.85 3.44
C GLY A 67 10.76 8.74 2.59
N SER A 68 11.79 9.28 3.20
CA SER A 68 12.58 10.32 2.55
C SER A 68 13.29 9.84 1.31
N ALA A 69 13.83 8.64 1.33
CA ALA A 69 14.57 8.17 0.17
C ALA A 69 13.66 7.98 -1.02
N LEU A 70 12.50 7.39 -0.82
CA LEU A 70 11.60 7.18 -1.92
C LEU A 70 10.94 8.47 -2.38
N ARG A 71 10.78 9.42 -1.47
CA ARG A 71 10.26 10.72 -1.89
C ARG A 71 11.26 11.42 -2.79
N THR A 72 12.53 11.30 -2.49
CA THR A 72 13.55 11.88 -3.35
C THR A 72 13.50 11.21 -4.73
N THR A 73 13.38 9.89 -4.75
CA THR A 73 13.28 9.18 -6.01
C THR A 73 12.09 9.68 -6.81
N ARG A 74 10.94 9.81 -6.14
CA ARG A 74 9.76 10.26 -6.83
C ARG A 74 9.93 11.66 -7.40
N ASN A 75 10.58 12.53 -6.65
CA ASN A 75 10.72 13.90 -7.09
C ASN A 75 11.74 14.07 -8.21
N GLU A 76 12.58 13.07 -8.40
CA GLU A 76 13.59 13.17 -9.43
C GLU A 76 13.24 12.39 -10.68
N VAL A 77 12.06 11.83 -10.74
CA VAL A 77 11.69 11.08 -11.90
C VAL A 77 11.44 12.01 -13.07
N ASN A 78 11.90 11.62 -14.22
CA ASN A 78 11.61 12.35 -15.42
C ASN A 78 10.55 11.65 -16.20
N PHE A 79 9.57 12.40 -16.67
CA PHE A 79 8.49 11.79 -17.40
C PHE A 79 8.72 11.98 -18.87
N GLU A 80 8.60 10.91 -19.61
CA GLU A 80 8.68 10.97 -21.04
C GLU A 80 7.42 10.41 -21.59
N PRO A 81 6.85 11.00 -22.60
CA PRO A 81 5.59 10.47 -23.15
C PRO A 81 5.85 9.14 -23.77
N LEU A 82 5.00 8.21 -23.44
CA LEU A 82 5.08 6.93 -24.01
C LEU A 82 4.21 6.86 -25.20
N GLU A 83 4.62 6.14 -26.23
CA GLU A 83 3.76 5.93 -27.31
C GLU A 83 2.87 4.85 -27.00
N VAL A 84 1.66 5.07 -26.76
CA VAL A 84 0.75 4.06 -26.34
C VAL A 84 -0.11 3.62 -27.41
N THR A 85 -0.30 2.38 -27.58
CA THR A 85 -1.25 1.95 -28.55
C THR A 85 -2.58 1.98 -27.93
N LYS A 86 -3.53 2.17 -28.70
CA LYS A 86 -4.79 2.30 -28.20
C LYS A 86 -5.31 1.20 -27.53
N LYS A 87 -5.12 0.12 -27.90
CA LYS A 87 -5.78 -0.92 -27.33
C LYS A 87 -5.52 -1.11 -25.94
N SER A 88 -4.59 -0.64 -25.43
CA SER A 88 -4.35 -1.00 -24.10
C SER A 88 -5.25 -0.35 -23.17
N ALA A 89 -6.04 0.45 -23.61
CA ALA A 89 -6.79 1.11 -22.73
C ALA A 89 -7.47 0.39 -21.72
N GLY A 90 -8.13 -0.46 -21.92
CA GLY A 90 -8.94 -0.95 -20.93
C GLY A 90 -8.33 -1.71 -19.94
N SER A 91 -7.32 -2.25 -20.25
CA SER A 91 -6.99 -3.22 -19.42
C SER A 91 -6.25 -2.90 -18.27
N ASP A 92 -5.78 -1.86 -18.20
CA ASP A 92 -4.93 -1.75 -17.24
C ASP A 92 -5.28 -1.41 -15.99
N SER A 93 -6.34 -1.21 -15.87
CA SER A 93 -6.63 -0.73 -14.70
C SER A 93 -6.16 -1.34 -13.53
N GLU A 94 -6.05 -2.51 -13.52
CA GLU A 94 -5.85 -3.06 -12.37
C GLU A 94 -4.58 -3.00 -11.79
N SER A 95 -3.76 -3.00 -12.42
CA SER A 95 -2.63 -3.21 -11.84
C SER A 95 -2.02 -2.37 -10.90
N PRO A 96 -2.14 -1.30 -11.00
CA PRO A 96 -1.35 -0.47 -10.33
C PRO A 96 -1.07 -0.66 -8.96
N ASP A 97 -1.92 -1.01 -8.34
CA ASP A 97 -1.73 -1.04 -7.07
C ASP A 97 -0.91 -2.00 -6.57
N GLU A 98 -0.72 -2.84 -7.25
CA GLU A 98 -0.08 -3.78 -6.69
C GLU A 98 1.23 -3.54 -6.56
N ILE A 99 1.85 -3.39 -6.46
CA ILE A 99 3.04 -3.25 -6.09
C ILE A 99 3.37 -2.92 -5.84
#